data_b175379baa83177550323c501cdc560e
#
_entry.id   b175379baa83177550323c501cdc560e
#
_cell.length_a   1.000
_cell.length_b   1.000
_cell.length_c   1.000
_cell.angle_alpha   90.00
_cell.angle_beta   90.00
_cell.angle_gamma   90.00
#
_symmetry.space_group_name_H-M   'P 1'
#
loop_
_entity.id
_entity.type
_entity.pdbx_description
1 polymer ?
#
loop_
_entity_poly.entity_id
_entity_poly.type
_entity_poly.pdbx_seq_one_letter_code
_entity_poly.pdbx_strand_id
1 'polypeptide(L)'
;MASESAQQMQQTLPFADIPRCDVSLFETQLLKWIGNKQRFSHEIVSYFPARFGTYYEPFLGSGAVLATLAPKSAVASDVFAPLVEIWQALKEKPDQLKRWYRERWDRREACEEG
;
A
#
# COMPACT_ATOMS: atom_id res chain seq x y z
N MET A 1 27.96 6.04 39.71
CA MET A 1 27.58 4.62 39.47
C MET A 1 26.19 4.42 38.80
N ALA A 2 25.55 5.48 38.35
CA ALA A 2 24.27 5.37 37.65
C ALA A 2 24.36 5.52 36.12
N SER A 3 25.54 5.70 35.54
CA SER A 3 25.71 5.96 34.10
C SER A 3 26.08 4.75 33.25
N GLU A 4 26.42 3.63 33.83
CA GLU A 4 26.80 2.42 33.07
C GLU A 4 25.60 1.54 32.73
N SER A 5 24.53 1.62 33.50
CA SER A 5 23.33 0.79 33.26
C SER A 5 22.45 1.28 32.11
N ALA A 6 22.57 2.53 31.72
CA ALA A 6 21.78 3.10 30.60
C ALA A 6 22.44 2.88 29.23
N GLN A 7 23.74 2.65 29.18
CA GLN A 7 24.46 2.40 27.94
C GLN A 7 24.40 0.95 27.45
N GLN A 8 24.05 0.00 28.32
CA GLN A 8 23.95 -1.42 27.94
C GLN A 8 22.59 -1.83 27.32
N MET A 9 21.62 -0.93 27.27
CA MET A 9 20.31 -1.21 26.68
C MET A 9 20.16 -0.75 25.20
N GLN A 10 21.20 -0.22 24.58
CA GLN A 10 21.25 -0.10 23.13
C GLN A 10 21.79 -1.40 22.52
N GLN A 11 21.10 -2.49 22.77
CA GLN A 11 21.25 -3.65 21.89
C GLN A 11 20.68 -3.25 20.53
N THR A 12 21.57 -3.11 19.56
CA THR A 12 21.24 -3.00 18.15
C THR A 12 20.23 -4.09 17.84
N LEU A 13 19.01 -3.70 17.48
CA LEU A 13 18.00 -4.66 17.06
C LEU A 13 18.59 -5.51 15.92
N PRO A 14 18.39 -6.83 15.92
CA PRO A 14 19.05 -7.75 14.97
C PRO A 14 18.65 -7.54 13.51
N PHE A 15 17.93 -6.46 13.21
CA PHE A 15 17.48 -6.09 11.87
C PHE A 15 18.40 -5.11 11.12
N ALA A 16 19.47 -4.63 11.76
CA ALA A 16 20.34 -3.61 11.18
C ALA A 16 21.10 -4.09 9.93
N ASP A 17 21.37 -5.39 9.83
CA ASP A 17 22.18 -5.99 8.76
C ASP A 17 21.33 -6.71 7.68
N ILE A 18 20.01 -6.63 7.76
CA ILE A 18 19.13 -7.26 6.75
C ILE A 18 19.10 -6.37 5.50
N PRO A 19 19.44 -6.90 4.31
CA PRO A 19 19.31 -6.16 3.06
C PRO A 19 17.89 -5.63 2.90
N ARG A 20 17.76 -4.35 2.57
CA ARG A 20 16.48 -3.67 2.39
C ARG A 20 15.94 -3.84 0.97
N CYS A 21 14.62 -3.73 0.83
CA CYS A 21 14.00 -3.68 -0.49
C CYS A 21 14.49 -2.46 -1.26
N ASP A 22 14.91 -2.70 -2.49
CA ASP A 22 15.13 -1.65 -3.49
C ASP A 22 13.93 -1.65 -4.45
N VAL A 23 13.16 -0.56 -4.43
CA VAL A 23 11.95 -0.42 -5.22
C VAL A 23 11.93 0.93 -5.94
N SER A 24 11.40 0.93 -7.15
CA SER A 24 11.20 2.14 -7.93
C SER A 24 10.11 3.02 -7.32
N LEU A 25 10.24 4.32 -7.48
CA LEU A 25 9.18 5.25 -7.11
C LEU A 25 7.92 4.97 -7.93
N PHE A 26 6.81 4.86 -7.22
CA PHE A 26 5.49 4.72 -7.80
C PHE A 26 4.76 6.07 -7.71
N GLU A 27 4.69 6.79 -8.81
CA GLU A 27 4.19 8.17 -8.83
C GLU A 27 2.67 8.28 -8.91
N THR A 28 2.00 7.25 -9.45
CA THR A 28 0.58 7.31 -9.74
C THR A 28 -0.24 6.56 -8.70
N GLN A 29 -1.21 7.23 -8.10
CA GLN A 29 -2.19 6.60 -7.22
C GLN A 29 -3.27 5.89 -8.01
N LEU A 30 -3.46 4.59 -7.76
CA LEU A 30 -4.53 3.83 -8.37
C LEU A 30 -5.90 4.21 -7.80
N LEU A 31 -5.95 4.47 -6.50
CA LEU A 31 -7.16 4.81 -5.77
C LEU A 31 -6.89 5.94 -4.78
N LYS A 32 -7.66 7.02 -4.88
CA LYS A 32 -7.61 8.09 -3.89
C LYS A 32 -8.47 7.69 -2.69
N TRP A 33 -7.85 7.56 -1.53
CA TRP A 33 -8.51 7.16 -0.30
C TRP A 33 -8.02 7.97 0.89
N ILE A 34 -8.91 8.23 1.84
CA ILE A 34 -8.58 8.99 3.06
C ILE A 34 -7.51 8.24 3.85
N GLY A 35 -6.49 8.95 4.32
CA GLY A 35 -5.40 8.38 5.10
C GLY A 35 -4.46 7.47 4.30
N ASN A 36 -4.44 7.58 2.98
CA ASN A 36 -3.55 6.78 2.16
C ASN A 36 -2.06 7.06 2.47
N LYS A 37 -1.23 6.04 2.27
CA LYS A 37 0.21 6.07 2.53
C LYS A 37 1.06 6.37 1.29
N GLN A 38 0.46 6.81 0.18
CA GLN A 38 1.17 7.03 -1.09
C GLN A 38 2.41 7.90 -0.92
N ARG A 39 2.29 8.98 -0.17
CA ARG A 39 3.39 9.92 0.07
C ARG A 39 4.59 9.30 0.79
N PHE A 40 4.36 8.30 1.62
CA PHE A 40 5.36 7.64 2.44
C PHE A 40 5.65 6.20 2.05
N SER A 41 4.95 5.68 1.05
CA SER A 41 4.99 4.26 0.69
C SER A 41 6.41 3.79 0.34
N HIS A 42 7.16 4.61 -0.38
CA HIS A 42 8.54 4.30 -0.74
C HIS A 42 9.45 4.23 0.49
N GLU A 43 9.30 5.18 1.41
CA GLU A 43 10.05 5.18 2.67
C GLU A 43 9.69 3.96 3.52
N ILE A 44 8.39 3.65 3.65
CA ILE A 44 7.92 2.47 4.39
C ILE A 44 8.54 1.20 3.83
N VAL A 45 8.49 1.02 2.51
CA VAL A 45 9.02 -0.17 1.85
C VAL A 45 10.54 -0.27 1.97
N SER A 46 11.27 0.85 2.06
CA SER A 46 12.71 0.84 2.26
C SER A 46 13.16 0.18 3.58
N TYR A 47 12.26 0.08 4.56
CA TYR A 47 12.52 -0.63 5.81
C TYR A 47 12.24 -2.14 5.74
N PHE A 48 11.65 -2.62 4.64
CA PHE A 48 11.38 -4.04 4.49
C PHE A 48 12.64 -4.80 4.13
N PRO A 49 12.75 -6.07 4.55
CA PRO A 49 13.86 -6.92 4.14
C PRO A 49 13.81 -7.20 2.64
N ALA A 50 14.95 -7.32 1.98
CA ALA A 50 15.03 -7.61 0.53
C ALA A 50 14.43 -8.98 0.17
N ARG A 51 14.37 -9.90 1.13
CA ARG A 51 13.80 -11.25 0.97
C ARG A 51 12.75 -11.48 2.04
N PHE A 52 11.56 -11.82 1.60
CA PHE A 52 10.43 -12.20 2.44
C PHE A 52 9.53 -13.19 1.69
N GLY A 53 8.66 -13.87 2.40
CA GLY A 53 7.67 -14.77 1.81
C GLY A 53 6.43 -14.01 1.34
N THR A 54 5.32 -14.21 2.02
CA THR A 54 4.05 -13.53 1.73
C THR A 54 3.97 -12.21 2.48
N TYR A 55 3.57 -11.17 1.78
CA TYR A 55 3.25 -9.87 2.35
C TYR A 55 1.81 -9.84 2.87
N TYR A 56 1.61 -9.34 4.07
CA TYR A 56 0.28 -9.21 4.67
C TYR A 56 -0.04 -7.74 4.93
N GLU A 57 -1.13 -7.24 4.38
CA GLU A 57 -1.61 -5.88 4.59
C GLU A 57 -3.06 -5.90 5.12
N PRO A 58 -3.27 -5.87 6.44
CA PRO A 58 -4.59 -5.96 7.05
C PRO A 58 -5.42 -4.69 6.93
N PHE A 59 -4.81 -3.55 6.61
CA PHE A 59 -5.45 -2.24 6.42
C PHE A 59 -5.10 -1.70 5.03
N LEU A 60 -5.62 -2.37 4.00
CA LEU A 60 -5.23 -2.14 2.60
C LEU A 60 -5.47 -0.69 2.14
N GLY A 61 -6.63 -0.12 2.45
CA GLY A 61 -6.97 1.23 2.01
C GLY A 61 -6.79 1.42 0.51
N SER A 62 -6.02 2.43 0.13
CA SER A 62 -5.67 2.70 -1.27
C SER A 62 -4.65 1.72 -1.87
N GLY A 63 -4.11 0.79 -1.08
CA GLY A 63 -3.09 -0.16 -1.53
C GLY A 63 -1.74 0.48 -1.89
N ALA A 64 -1.43 1.65 -1.34
CA ALA A 64 -0.22 2.37 -1.68
C ALA A 64 1.06 1.58 -1.38
N VAL A 65 1.13 0.92 -0.21
CA VAL A 65 2.30 0.11 0.17
C VAL A 65 2.36 -1.15 -0.68
N LEU A 66 1.24 -1.84 -0.87
CA LEU A 66 1.14 -3.02 -1.73
C LEU A 66 1.59 -2.72 -3.17
N ALA A 67 1.12 -1.61 -3.74
CA ALA A 67 1.49 -1.19 -5.10
C ALA A 67 2.97 -0.84 -5.22
N THR A 68 3.53 -0.16 -4.21
CA THR A 68 4.95 0.20 -4.19
C THR A 68 5.85 -1.02 -4.02
N LEU A 69 5.48 -1.93 -3.13
CA LEU A 69 6.23 -3.16 -2.88
C LEU A 69 6.13 -4.16 -4.04
N ALA A 70 4.96 -4.23 -4.68
CA ALA A 70 4.64 -5.17 -5.76
C ALA A 70 5.12 -6.62 -5.50
N PRO A 71 4.75 -7.23 -4.36
CA PRO A 71 5.27 -8.51 -3.94
C PRO A 71 4.73 -9.64 -4.84
N LYS A 72 5.48 -10.74 -4.93
CA LYS A 72 5.04 -11.93 -5.68
C LYS A 72 3.83 -12.61 -5.05
N SER A 73 3.71 -12.53 -3.73
CA SER A 73 2.60 -13.11 -2.96
C SER A 73 2.16 -12.11 -1.89
N ALA A 74 0.86 -11.82 -1.85
CA ALA A 74 0.28 -10.94 -0.85
C ALA A 74 -1.10 -11.40 -0.41
N VAL A 75 -1.42 -11.12 0.84
CA VAL A 75 -2.76 -11.22 1.40
C VAL A 75 -3.12 -9.84 1.93
N ALA A 76 -4.15 -9.24 1.37
CA ALA A 76 -4.61 -7.92 1.76
C ALA A 76 -6.06 -7.97 2.22
N SER A 77 -6.38 -7.16 3.21
CA SER A 77 -7.74 -7.04 3.74
C SER A 77 -8.05 -5.61 4.15
N ASP A 78 -9.32 -5.31 4.26
CA ASP A 78 -9.83 -4.05 4.79
C ASP A 78 -11.19 -4.29 5.42
N VAL A 79 -11.53 -3.51 6.44
CA VAL A 79 -12.82 -3.60 7.10
C VAL A 79 -13.95 -3.03 6.22
N PHE A 80 -13.62 -2.12 5.31
CA PHE A 80 -14.59 -1.51 4.41
C PHE A 80 -14.83 -2.38 3.17
N ALA A 81 -15.87 -3.20 3.21
CA ALA A 81 -16.18 -4.17 2.17
C ALA A 81 -16.25 -3.60 0.75
N PRO A 82 -16.88 -2.41 0.48
CA PRO A 82 -16.91 -1.85 -0.87
C PRO A 82 -15.53 -1.58 -1.45
N LEU A 83 -14.55 -1.23 -0.62
CA LEU A 83 -13.17 -1.03 -1.05
C LEU A 83 -12.52 -2.35 -1.48
N VAL A 84 -12.75 -3.41 -0.73
CA VAL A 84 -12.27 -4.76 -1.06
C VAL A 84 -12.90 -5.24 -2.38
N GLU A 85 -14.18 -4.98 -2.60
CA GLU A 85 -14.87 -5.31 -3.85
C GLU A 85 -14.27 -4.59 -5.07
N ILE A 86 -13.87 -3.31 -4.91
CA ILE A 86 -13.17 -2.57 -5.96
C ILE A 86 -11.83 -3.24 -6.28
N TRP A 87 -11.06 -3.62 -5.28
CA TRP A 87 -9.79 -4.31 -5.47
C TRP A 87 -9.96 -5.68 -6.13
N GLN A 88 -10.98 -6.43 -5.75
CA GLN A 88 -11.32 -7.70 -6.39
C GLN A 88 -11.73 -7.50 -7.84
N ALA A 89 -12.59 -6.52 -8.13
CA ALA A 89 -12.98 -6.19 -9.49
C ALA A 89 -11.80 -5.75 -10.35
N LEU A 90 -10.87 -4.99 -9.79
CA LEU A 90 -9.65 -4.58 -10.49
C LEU A 90 -8.78 -5.79 -10.85
N LYS A 91 -8.68 -6.77 -9.98
CA LYS A 91 -7.92 -8.00 -10.20
C LYS A 91 -8.59 -8.93 -11.21
N GLU A 92 -9.89 -9.13 -11.09
CA GLU A 92 -10.62 -10.17 -11.82
C GLU A 92 -11.28 -9.65 -13.10
N LYS A 93 -11.75 -8.40 -13.10
CA LYS A 93 -12.55 -7.80 -14.17
C LYS A 93 -12.17 -6.34 -14.44
N PRO A 94 -10.88 -6.03 -14.73
CA PRO A 94 -10.40 -4.66 -14.85
C PRO A 94 -11.12 -3.85 -15.93
N ASP A 95 -11.46 -4.45 -17.04
CA ASP A 95 -12.15 -3.77 -18.15
C ASP A 95 -13.60 -3.43 -17.81
N GLN A 96 -14.28 -4.28 -17.04
CA GLN A 96 -15.62 -4.01 -16.54
C GLN A 96 -15.58 -2.85 -15.52
N LEU A 97 -14.61 -2.83 -14.62
CA LEU A 97 -14.42 -1.75 -13.67
C LEU A 97 -14.19 -0.41 -14.37
N LYS A 98 -13.33 -0.39 -15.39
CA LYS A 98 -13.05 0.81 -16.22
C LYS A 98 -14.31 1.32 -16.92
N ARG A 99 -15.12 0.41 -17.45
CA ARG A 99 -16.39 0.75 -18.10
C ARG A 99 -17.38 1.37 -17.13
N TRP A 100 -17.61 0.76 -15.97
CA TRP A 100 -18.48 1.32 -14.93
C TRP A 100 -18.03 2.69 -14.45
N TYR A 101 -16.70 2.87 -14.30
CA TYR A 101 -16.15 4.16 -13.92
C TYR A 101 -16.44 5.23 -14.99
N ARG A 102 -16.20 4.92 -16.25
CA ARG A 102 -16.47 5.81 -17.37
C ARG A 102 -17.95 6.20 -17.46
N GLU A 103 -18.85 5.25 -17.40
CA GLU A 103 -20.30 5.49 -17.43
C GLU A 103 -20.76 6.42 -16.30
N ARG A 104 -20.16 6.31 -15.14
CA ARG A 104 -20.46 7.21 -14.01
C ARG A 104 -19.88 8.59 -14.19
N TRP A 105 -18.69 8.68 -14.74
CA TRP A 105 -18.06 9.93 -15.05
C TRP A 105 -18.87 10.72 -16.07
N ASP A 106 -19.24 10.09 -17.18
CA ASP A 106 -20.02 10.71 -18.27
C ASP A 106 -21.37 11.20 -17.77
N ARG A 107 -22.03 10.46 -16.88
CA ARG A 107 -23.29 10.93 -16.24
C ARG A 107 -23.10 12.14 -15.36
N ARG A 108 -21.99 12.24 -14.67
CA ARG A 108 -21.68 13.39 -13.83
C ARG A 108 -21.48 14.65 -14.68
N GLU A 109 -20.69 14.56 -15.74
CA GLU A 109 -20.46 15.67 -16.66
C GLU A 109 -21.78 16.15 -17.28
N ALA A 110 -22.64 15.26 -17.72
CA ALA A 110 -23.97 15.60 -18.24
C ALA A 110 -24.88 16.32 -17.22
N CYS A 111 -24.69 16.07 -15.93
CA CYS A 111 -25.44 16.76 -14.86
C CYS A 111 -24.88 18.15 -14.51
N GLU A 112 -23.59 18.38 -14.74
CA GLU A 112 -22.94 19.66 -14.44
C GLU A 112 -23.15 20.70 -15.59
N GLU A 113 -23.48 20.27 -16.80
CA GLU A 113 -23.77 21.10 -17.97
C GLU A 113 -25.25 21.55 -18.08
N GLY A 114 -26.13 21.08 -17.24
CA GLY A 114 -27.56 21.39 -17.18
C GLY A 114 -27.95 22.27 -15.99
#